data_bb0f53e96d82f14e217151120b1fb7fa
#
_entry.id   bb0f53e96d82f14e217151120b1fb7fa
#
_cell.length_a   1.000
_cell.length_b   1.000
_cell.length_c   1.000
_cell.angle_alpha   90.00
_cell.angle_beta   90.00
_cell.angle_gamma   90.00
#
_symmetry.space_group_name_H-M   'P 1'
#
loop_
_entity.id
_entity.type
_entity.pdbx_description
1 polymer ?
#
loop_
_entity_poly.entity_id
_entity_poly.type
_entity_poly.pdbx_seq_one_letter_code
_entity_poly.pdbx_strand_id
1 'polypeptide(L)'
;MSPTAPSKTVLIILAGPAGVGKSTLCDRLVNEVPGFERVITATTRPPRVGELHARDYHFLTEAEFDKRLASNDFLEWAWVHRKYRYGTLKSAVLERLPTVSLIANVDVQGVRSFRAAAQTLPLLKEKMVTIFVAPDSLDVLRERLQGRGPVSDDELARRLQSAEFELAERNSYDYVIHSASKEQDFRALLDYWEQARRKMA
;
A
#
# COMPACT_ATOMS: atom_id res chain seq x y z
N MET A 1 37.55 2.51 4.54
CA MET A 1 36.19 2.94 4.28
C MET A 1 35.40 2.62 5.55
N SER A 2 34.96 3.63 6.29
CA SER A 2 34.16 3.45 7.51
C SER A 2 32.83 2.80 7.13
N PRO A 3 32.31 1.84 7.91
CA PRO A 3 31.00 1.29 7.67
C PRO A 3 29.99 2.44 7.81
N THR A 4 29.33 2.80 6.72
CA THR A 4 28.18 3.67 6.74
C THR A 4 27.17 3.08 7.72
N ALA A 5 26.72 3.86 8.70
CA ALA A 5 25.66 3.46 9.61
C ALA A 5 24.50 2.87 8.79
N PRO A 6 23.87 1.77 9.23
CA PRO A 6 22.80 1.15 8.49
C PRO A 6 21.73 2.21 8.19
N SER A 7 21.43 2.38 6.90
CA SER A 7 20.43 3.37 6.48
C SER A 7 19.12 3.04 7.19
N LYS A 8 18.53 4.02 7.90
CA LYS A 8 17.25 3.85 8.60
C LYS A 8 16.15 3.66 7.56
N THR A 9 15.99 2.43 7.10
CA THR A 9 14.97 2.06 6.14
C THR A 9 13.62 1.96 6.81
N VAL A 10 12.55 2.29 6.07
CA VAL A 10 11.16 2.29 6.54
C VAL A 10 10.29 1.54 5.55
N LEU A 11 9.31 0.78 6.04
CA LEU A 11 8.22 0.25 5.24
C LEU A 11 6.98 1.12 5.46
N ILE A 12 6.59 1.90 4.47
CA ILE A 12 5.35 2.67 4.48
C ILE A 12 4.22 1.80 3.94
N ILE A 13 3.20 1.56 4.75
CA ILE A 13 1.95 0.94 4.33
C ILE A 13 0.91 2.03 4.13
N LEU A 14 0.58 2.30 2.87
CA LEU A 14 -0.37 3.35 2.49
C LEU A 14 -1.75 2.73 2.24
N ALA A 15 -2.78 3.21 2.95
CA ALA A 15 -4.15 2.74 2.82
C ALA A 15 -5.14 3.90 2.70
N GLY A 16 -6.40 3.58 2.45
CA GLY A 16 -7.51 4.54 2.28
C GLY A 16 -8.38 4.21 1.08
N PRO A 17 -9.49 4.89 0.88
CA PRO A 17 -10.49 4.58 -0.14
C PRO A 17 -9.96 4.59 -1.57
N ALA A 18 -10.61 3.79 -2.42
CA ALA A 18 -10.35 3.84 -3.86
C ALA A 18 -10.59 5.27 -4.39
N GLY A 19 -9.67 5.77 -5.23
CA GLY A 19 -9.82 7.13 -5.79
C GLY A 19 -9.15 8.26 -5.01
N VAL A 20 -8.68 8.03 -3.79
CA VAL A 20 -8.11 9.10 -2.94
C VAL A 20 -6.70 9.57 -3.35
N GLY A 21 -5.99 8.84 -4.24
CA GLY A 21 -4.68 9.29 -4.75
C GLY A 21 -3.48 8.45 -4.31
N LYS A 22 -3.67 7.34 -3.59
CA LYS A 22 -2.57 6.48 -3.07
C LYS A 22 -1.51 6.09 -4.10
N SER A 23 -1.94 5.61 -5.28
CA SER A 23 -1.00 5.19 -6.34
C SER A 23 -0.11 6.35 -6.79
N THR A 24 -0.70 7.55 -6.95
CA THR A 24 0.05 8.76 -7.30
C THR A 24 1.09 9.11 -6.24
N LEU A 25 0.76 8.97 -4.95
CA LEU A 25 1.70 9.21 -3.86
C LEU A 25 2.83 8.17 -3.86
N CYS A 26 2.51 6.88 -4.07
CA CYS A 26 3.52 5.83 -4.20
C CYS A 26 4.48 6.10 -5.36
N ASP A 27 3.94 6.42 -6.55
CA ASP A 27 4.74 6.67 -7.76
C ASP A 27 5.64 7.90 -7.57
N ARG A 28 5.11 8.99 -6.99
CA ARG A 28 5.92 10.17 -6.70
C ARG A 28 7.04 9.86 -5.70
N LEU A 29 6.74 9.16 -4.60
CA LEU A 29 7.75 8.84 -3.60
C LEU A 29 8.91 8.04 -4.19
N VAL A 30 8.62 7.03 -5.00
CA VAL A 30 9.64 6.20 -5.65
C VAL A 30 10.44 6.96 -6.69
N ASN A 31 9.81 7.86 -7.45
CA ASN A 31 10.48 8.61 -8.51
C ASN A 31 11.24 9.84 -8.01
N GLU A 32 10.78 10.50 -6.95
CA GLU A 32 11.32 11.77 -6.48
C GLU A 32 12.25 11.62 -5.27
N VAL A 33 12.16 10.49 -4.51
CA VAL A 33 12.97 10.29 -3.31
C VAL A 33 13.93 9.10 -3.48
N PRO A 34 15.23 9.33 -3.62
CA PRO A 34 16.20 8.24 -3.73
C PRO A 34 16.17 7.28 -2.53
N GLY A 35 16.28 5.99 -2.79
CA GLY A 35 16.31 4.96 -1.75
C GLY A 35 14.92 4.43 -1.37
N PHE A 36 13.87 4.75 -2.15
CA PHE A 36 12.56 4.10 -2.08
C PHE A 36 12.34 3.14 -3.24
N GLU A 37 11.70 2.03 -2.94
CA GLU A 37 11.15 1.10 -3.93
C GLU A 37 9.68 0.82 -3.62
N ARG A 38 8.91 0.51 -4.66
CA ARG A 38 7.54 0.05 -4.51
C ARG A 38 7.54 -1.45 -4.23
N VAL A 39 6.76 -1.89 -3.26
CA VAL A 39 6.52 -3.32 -3.06
C VAL A 39 5.70 -3.86 -4.24
N ILE A 40 6.26 -4.80 -4.96
CA ILE A 40 5.58 -5.47 -6.07
C ILE A 40 4.74 -6.60 -5.49
N THR A 41 3.41 -6.46 -5.58
CA THR A 41 2.45 -7.46 -5.10
C THR A 41 2.20 -8.55 -6.14
N ALA A 42 1.71 -9.71 -5.68
CA ALA A 42 1.29 -10.81 -6.54
C ALA A 42 -0.20 -10.73 -6.84
N THR A 43 -0.62 -11.23 -8.02
CA THR A 43 -2.04 -11.32 -8.38
C THR A 43 -2.30 -12.50 -9.32
N THR A 44 -3.51 -13.09 -9.22
CA THR A 44 -4.00 -14.07 -10.21
C THR A 44 -4.74 -13.42 -11.38
N ARG A 45 -4.86 -12.09 -11.38
CA ARG A 45 -5.38 -11.35 -12.51
C ARG A 45 -4.38 -11.42 -13.69
N PRO A 46 -4.85 -11.72 -14.91
CA PRO A 46 -3.98 -11.63 -16.10
C PRO A 46 -3.48 -10.18 -16.27
N PRO A 47 -2.26 -10.00 -16.83
CA PRO A 47 -1.70 -8.68 -17.10
C PRO A 47 -2.59 -7.91 -18.11
N ARG A 48 -2.70 -6.61 -17.92
CA ARG A 48 -3.29 -5.68 -18.90
C ARG A 48 -2.25 -5.30 -19.94
N VAL A 49 -2.72 -4.69 -21.03
CA VAL A 49 -1.81 -4.15 -22.06
C VAL A 49 -0.81 -3.19 -21.42
N GLY A 50 0.47 -3.45 -21.61
CA GLY A 50 1.57 -2.65 -21.08
C GLY A 50 2.06 -3.02 -19.68
N GLU A 51 1.35 -3.89 -18.93
CA GLU A 51 1.83 -4.39 -17.64
C GLU A 51 2.86 -5.52 -17.85
N LEU A 52 3.92 -5.53 -17.03
CA LEU A 52 5.00 -6.50 -17.07
C LEU A 52 5.12 -7.26 -15.75
N HIS A 53 5.37 -8.58 -15.87
CA HIS A 53 5.65 -9.42 -14.70
C HIS A 53 6.88 -8.90 -13.94
N ALA A 54 6.83 -8.95 -12.61
CA ALA A 54 7.86 -8.47 -11.68
C ALA A 54 8.18 -6.97 -11.74
N ARG A 55 7.47 -6.20 -12.58
CA ARG A 55 7.52 -4.73 -12.59
C ARG A 55 6.24 -4.13 -11.99
N ASP A 56 5.09 -4.54 -12.54
CA ASP A 56 3.80 -4.01 -12.12
C ASP A 56 3.16 -4.93 -11.08
N TYR A 57 3.21 -6.24 -11.32
CA TYR A 57 2.78 -7.31 -10.41
C TYR A 57 3.60 -8.60 -10.66
N HIS A 58 3.67 -9.46 -9.66
CA HIS A 58 3.97 -10.87 -9.88
C HIS A 58 2.68 -11.55 -10.35
N PHE A 59 2.49 -11.65 -11.66
CA PHE A 59 1.33 -12.34 -12.23
C PHE A 59 1.49 -13.84 -12.05
N LEU A 60 0.62 -14.44 -11.26
CA LEU A 60 0.64 -15.87 -10.90
C LEU A 60 -0.61 -16.56 -11.44
N THR A 61 -0.47 -17.83 -11.80
CA THR A 61 -1.62 -18.69 -11.98
C THR A 61 -2.28 -18.99 -10.63
N GLU A 62 -3.54 -19.47 -10.65
CA GLU A 62 -4.23 -19.90 -9.43
C GLU A 62 -3.42 -20.99 -8.69
N ALA A 63 -2.88 -21.98 -9.43
CA ALA A 63 -2.09 -23.07 -8.86
C ALA A 63 -0.77 -22.57 -8.21
N GLU A 64 -0.09 -21.58 -8.82
CA GLU A 64 1.11 -20.98 -8.24
C GLU A 64 0.77 -20.18 -6.99
N PHE A 65 -0.36 -19.47 -6.99
CA PHE A 65 -0.82 -18.74 -5.81
C PHE A 65 -1.16 -19.70 -4.66
N ASP A 66 -1.87 -20.81 -4.94
CA ASP A 66 -2.17 -21.84 -3.95
C ASP A 66 -0.91 -22.50 -3.36
N LYS A 67 0.08 -22.81 -4.21
CA LYS A 67 1.37 -23.34 -3.75
C LYS A 67 2.05 -22.39 -2.78
N ARG A 68 2.06 -21.07 -3.07
CA ARG A 68 2.64 -20.04 -2.20
C ARG A 68 1.86 -19.85 -0.91
N LEU A 69 0.53 -19.99 -0.95
CA LEU A 69 -0.31 -20.02 0.26
C LEU A 69 0.04 -21.20 1.16
N ALA A 70 0.14 -22.40 0.58
CA ALA A 70 0.51 -23.61 1.32
C ALA A 70 1.92 -23.51 1.96
N SER A 71 2.85 -22.79 1.30
CA SER A 71 4.19 -22.50 1.81
C SER A 71 4.24 -21.31 2.79
N ASN A 72 3.11 -20.70 3.11
CA ASN A 72 3.04 -19.51 3.98
C ASN A 72 3.93 -18.34 3.49
N ASP A 73 4.00 -18.14 2.18
CA ASP A 73 4.89 -17.14 1.54
C ASP A 73 4.33 -15.71 1.59
N PHE A 74 3.05 -15.52 1.91
CA PHE A 74 2.42 -14.20 1.92
C PHE A 74 2.46 -13.54 3.31
N LEU A 75 2.67 -12.22 3.33
CA LEU A 75 2.41 -11.35 4.49
C LEU A 75 0.91 -11.07 4.63
N GLU A 76 0.25 -10.87 3.50
CA GLU A 76 -1.18 -10.66 3.39
C GLU A 76 -1.66 -11.16 2.04
N TRP A 77 -2.94 -11.49 1.94
CA TRP A 77 -3.62 -11.73 0.68
C TRP A 77 -5.12 -11.55 0.85
N ALA A 78 -5.82 -11.23 -0.25
CA ALA A 78 -7.26 -11.07 -0.27
C ALA A 78 -7.85 -11.37 -1.65
N TRP A 79 -9.15 -11.68 -1.67
CA TRP A 79 -9.96 -11.66 -2.87
C TRP A 79 -10.40 -10.23 -3.18
N VAL A 80 -10.13 -9.78 -4.38
CA VAL A 80 -10.61 -8.49 -4.89
C VAL A 80 -11.79 -8.74 -5.84
N HIS A 81 -12.92 -8.12 -5.53
CA HIS A 81 -14.19 -8.29 -6.25
C HIS A 81 -14.64 -9.77 -6.41
N ARG A 82 -14.23 -10.65 -5.51
CA ARG A 82 -14.49 -12.12 -5.58
C ARG A 82 -14.02 -12.76 -6.90
N LYS A 83 -13.10 -12.13 -7.62
CA LYS A 83 -12.67 -12.57 -8.94
C LYS A 83 -11.19 -12.91 -9.02
N TYR A 84 -10.35 -12.12 -8.42
CA TYR A 84 -8.90 -12.30 -8.46
C TYR A 84 -8.30 -12.18 -7.06
N ARG A 85 -7.23 -12.91 -6.84
CA ARG A 85 -6.44 -12.82 -5.61
C ARG A 85 -5.30 -11.83 -5.79
N TYR A 86 -5.04 -11.10 -4.73
CA TYR A 86 -3.87 -10.24 -4.59
C TYR A 86 -3.19 -10.54 -3.28
N GLY A 87 -1.87 -10.37 -3.22
CA GLY A 87 -1.15 -10.57 -1.97
C GLY A 87 0.28 -10.04 -2.03
N THR A 88 0.85 -9.79 -0.87
CA THR A 88 2.22 -9.33 -0.73
C THR A 88 3.10 -10.47 -0.26
N LEU A 89 4.08 -10.84 -1.09
CA LEU A 89 5.03 -11.89 -0.75
C LEU A 89 5.98 -11.43 0.38
N LYS A 90 6.29 -12.34 1.31
CA LYS A 90 7.28 -12.09 2.37
C LYS A 90 8.64 -11.70 1.80
N SER A 91 9.10 -12.37 0.75
CA SER A 91 10.37 -12.09 0.08
C SER A 91 10.43 -10.66 -0.49
N ALA A 92 9.34 -10.18 -1.09
CA ALA A 92 9.26 -8.84 -1.66
C ALA A 92 9.48 -7.71 -0.63
N VAL A 93 9.27 -8.01 0.66
CA VAL A 93 9.45 -7.05 1.75
C VAL A 93 10.68 -7.38 2.59
N LEU A 94 10.78 -8.61 3.12
CA LEU A 94 11.79 -8.95 4.13
C LEU A 94 13.21 -8.98 3.58
N GLU A 95 13.39 -9.31 2.29
CA GLU A 95 14.71 -9.31 1.64
C GLU A 95 15.17 -7.91 1.23
N ARG A 96 14.23 -6.99 0.94
CA ARG A 96 14.53 -5.64 0.45
C ARG A 96 14.63 -4.61 1.57
N LEU A 97 13.74 -4.68 2.56
CA LEU A 97 13.64 -3.70 3.65
C LEU A 97 14.93 -3.44 4.44
N PRO A 98 15.86 -4.39 4.61
CA PRO A 98 17.14 -4.12 5.26
C PRO A 98 18.03 -3.09 4.53
N THR A 99 17.87 -2.95 3.20
CA THR A 99 18.76 -2.14 2.35
C THR A 99 18.11 -0.94 1.71
N VAL A 100 16.77 -0.96 1.54
CA VAL A 100 16.01 0.10 0.86
C VAL A 100 14.69 0.35 1.57
N SER A 101 14.23 1.60 1.60
CA SER A 101 12.89 1.92 2.11
C SER A 101 11.84 1.46 1.11
N LEU A 102 10.71 0.97 1.63
CA LEU A 102 9.65 0.41 0.81
C LEU A 102 8.33 1.17 1.01
N ILE A 103 7.54 1.24 -0.04
CA ILE A 103 6.14 1.69 0.04
C ILE A 103 5.21 0.65 -0.59
N ALA A 104 4.16 0.30 0.15
CA ALA A 104 3.09 -0.59 -0.30
C ALA A 104 1.74 0.13 -0.26
N ASN A 105 0.93 -0.07 -1.31
CA ASN A 105 -0.46 0.38 -1.36
C ASN A 105 -1.36 -0.83 -1.17
N VAL A 106 -2.01 -0.91 -0.03
CA VAL A 106 -2.88 -2.04 0.34
C VAL A 106 -4.26 -1.52 0.81
N ASP A 107 -5.24 -2.40 0.88
CA ASP A 107 -6.52 -2.08 1.50
C ASP A 107 -6.45 -2.21 3.04
N VAL A 108 -7.54 -1.84 3.73
CA VAL A 108 -7.59 -1.90 5.20
C VAL A 108 -7.44 -3.32 5.75
N GLN A 109 -7.88 -4.35 5.02
CA GLN A 109 -7.70 -5.74 5.42
C GLN A 109 -6.22 -6.15 5.33
N GLY A 110 -5.54 -5.73 4.26
CA GLY A 110 -4.10 -5.91 4.09
C GLY A 110 -3.31 -5.26 5.23
N VAL A 111 -3.68 -4.04 5.66
CA VAL A 111 -3.04 -3.39 6.82
C VAL A 111 -3.18 -4.21 8.10
N ARG A 112 -4.37 -4.78 8.36
CA ARG A 112 -4.58 -5.67 9.52
C ARG A 112 -3.67 -6.90 9.46
N SER A 113 -3.53 -7.49 8.28
CA SER A 113 -2.63 -8.65 8.06
C SER A 113 -1.16 -8.28 8.25
N PHE A 114 -0.72 -7.12 7.75
CA PHE A 114 0.63 -6.60 8.01
C PHE A 114 0.89 -6.38 9.51
N ARG A 115 -0.08 -5.82 10.22
CA ARG A 115 0.03 -5.64 11.69
C ARG A 115 0.10 -6.98 12.43
N ALA A 116 -0.68 -7.96 12.00
CA ALA A 116 -0.61 -9.32 12.56
C ALA A 116 0.77 -9.95 12.31
N ALA A 117 1.29 -9.83 11.08
CA ALA A 117 2.64 -10.31 10.74
C ALA A 117 3.74 -9.60 11.56
N ALA A 118 3.60 -8.32 11.85
CA ALA A 118 4.53 -7.54 12.66
C ALA A 118 4.62 -8.03 14.11
N GLN A 119 3.63 -8.76 14.63
CA GLN A 119 3.71 -9.35 15.96
C GLN A 119 4.77 -10.47 16.04
N THR A 120 5.04 -11.16 14.92
CA THR A 120 5.96 -12.29 14.84
C THR A 120 7.24 -11.99 14.06
N LEU A 121 7.27 -10.90 13.31
CA LEU A 121 8.39 -10.48 12.45
C LEU A 121 9.02 -9.19 12.99
N PRO A 122 10.14 -9.28 13.76
CA PRO A 122 10.77 -8.11 14.39
C PRO A 122 11.10 -6.99 13.42
N LEU A 123 11.54 -7.32 12.19
CA LEU A 123 11.86 -6.35 11.16
C LEU A 123 10.65 -5.48 10.77
N LEU A 124 9.46 -6.08 10.67
CA LEU A 124 8.23 -5.33 10.40
C LEU A 124 7.81 -4.50 11.60
N LYS A 125 7.89 -5.07 12.80
CA LYS A 125 7.55 -4.37 14.03
C LYS A 125 8.38 -3.10 14.23
N GLU A 126 9.65 -3.15 13.89
CA GLU A 126 10.58 -2.02 14.02
C GLU A 126 10.42 -0.98 12.91
N LYS A 127 10.22 -1.44 11.66
CA LYS A 127 10.38 -0.58 10.47
C LYS A 127 9.07 -0.22 9.76
N MET A 128 7.95 -0.79 10.15
CA MET A 128 6.66 -0.53 9.50
C MET A 128 5.98 0.71 10.09
N VAL A 129 5.46 1.53 9.22
CA VAL A 129 4.57 2.65 9.55
C VAL A 129 3.34 2.61 8.65
N THR A 130 2.18 2.87 9.23
CA THR A 130 0.89 2.86 8.53
C THR A 130 0.38 4.27 8.33
N ILE A 131 0.05 4.65 7.09
CA ILE A 131 -0.46 5.97 6.74
C ILE A 131 -1.81 5.81 6.04
N PHE A 132 -2.83 6.47 6.56
CA PHE A 132 -4.14 6.51 5.94
C PHE A 132 -4.31 7.78 5.13
N VAL A 133 -4.77 7.67 3.88
CA VAL A 133 -5.12 8.83 3.05
C VAL A 133 -6.64 8.98 3.05
N ALA A 134 -7.12 9.97 3.78
CA ALA A 134 -8.54 10.30 3.88
C ALA A 134 -8.92 11.35 2.82
N PRO A 135 -10.02 11.19 2.09
CA PRO A 135 -10.55 12.28 1.26
C PRO A 135 -11.02 13.43 2.14
N ASP A 136 -11.07 14.63 1.59
CA ASP A 136 -11.62 15.81 2.27
C ASP A 136 -13.10 15.61 2.60
N SER A 137 -13.85 15.06 1.63
CA SER A 137 -15.24 14.65 1.82
C SER A 137 -15.61 13.46 0.93
N LEU A 138 -16.76 12.83 1.21
CA LEU A 138 -17.31 11.78 0.35
C LEU A 138 -17.76 12.34 -1.00
N ASP A 139 -18.17 13.60 -1.08
CA ASP A 139 -18.55 14.24 -2.33
C ASP A 139 -17.34 14.43 -3.24
N VAL A 140 -16.22 14.92 -2.72
CA VAL A 140 -14.94 15.00 -3.46
C VAL A 140 -14.49 13.60 -3.92
N LEU A 141 -14.67 12.57 -3.10
CA LEU A 141 -14.35 11.20 -3.50
C LEU A 141 -15.28 10.70 -4.61
N ARG A 142 -16.56 11.02 -4.56
CA ARG A 142 -17.55 10.70 -5.60
C ARG A 142 -17.15 11.30 -6.95
N GLU A 143 -16.83 12.58 -6.99
CA GLU A 143 -16.38 13.27 -8.20
C GLU A 143 -15.12 12.61 -8.78
N ARG A 144 -14.13 12.30 -7.94
CA ARG A 144 -12.89 11.61 -8.36
C ARG A 144 -13.16 10.20 -8.92
N LEU A 145 -14.12 9.46 -8.37
CA LEU A 145 -14.48 8.13 -8.85
C LEU A 145 -15.18 8.19 -10.21
N GLN A 146 -16.09 9.16 -10.40
CA GLN A 146 -16.78 9.39 -11.67
C GLN A 146 -15.84 9.89 -12.78
N GLY A 147 -14.86 10.73 -12.44
CA GLY A 147 -13.88 11.27 -13.37
C GLY A 147 -12.88 10.24 -13.93
N ARG A 148 -12.85 8.99 -13.42
CA ARG A 148 -11.95 7.92 -13.90
C ARG A 148 -12.50 7.08 -15.05
N GLY A 149 -13.70 7.34 -15.50
CA GLY A 149 -14.39 6.62 -16.56
C GLY A 149 -15.81 6.19 -16.16
N PRO A 150 -16.54 5.60 -17.10
CA PRO A 150 -17.92 5.17 -16.85
C PRO A 150 -18.00 4.21 -15.65
N VAL A 151 -18.79 4.57 -14.67
CA VAL A 151 -19.10 3.75 -13.48
C VAL A 151 -20.61 3.74 -13.32
N SER A 152 -21.22 2.57 -13.10
CA SER A 152 -22.66 2.51 -12.82
C SER A 152 -22.96 3.07 -11.45
N ASP A 153 -24.20 3.56 -11.26
CA ASP A 153 -24.63 4.13 -9.98
C ASP A 153 -24.54 3.10 -8.83
N ASP A 154 -24.84 1.84 -9.10
CA ASP A 154 -24.70 0.75 -8.12
C ASP A 154 -23.25 0.49 -7.72
N GLU A 155 -22.32 0.56 -8.67
CA GLU A 155 -20.89 0.40 -8.39
C GLU A 155 -20.34 1.61 -7.63
N LEU A 156 -20.78 2.81 -8.00
CA LEU A 156 -20.42 4.04 -7.30
C LEU A 156 -20.92 4.00 -5.85
N ALA A 157 -22.18 3.62 -5.64
CA ALA A 157 -22.76 3.49 -4.30
C ALA A 157 -21.97 2.49 -3.45
N ARG A 158 -21.65 1.31 -3.99
CA ARG A 158 -20.82 0.31 -3.29
C ARG A 158 -19.45 0.84 -2.92
N ARG A 159 -18.79 1.59 -3.81
CA ARG A 159 -17.46 2.18 -3.53
C ARG A 159 -17.53 3.24 -2.44
N LEU A 160 -18.56 4.07 -2.44
CA LEU A 160 -18.76 5.08 -1.39
C LEU A 160 -19.07 4.43 -0.04
N GLN A 161 -19.93 3.41 -0.02
CA GLN A 161 -20.19 2.65 1.20
C GLN A 161 -18.91 1.98 1.74
N SER A 162 -18.10 1.38 0.86
CA SER A 162 -16.80 0.84 1.26
C SER A 162 -15.89 1.91 1.86
N ALA A 163 -15.88 3.11 1.24
CA ALA A 163 -15.10 4.24 1.73
C ALA A 163 -15.51 4.70 3.13
N GLU A 164 -16.80 4.69 3.45
CA GLU A 164 -17.31 5.02 4.80
C GLU A 164 -16.77 4.06 5.85
N PHE A 165 -16.79 2.74 5.56
CA PHE A 165 -16.24 1.73 6.46
C PHE A 165 -14.72 1.90 6.63
N GLU A 166 -13.99 2.18 5.55
CA GLU A 166 -12.55 2.41 5.60
C GLU A 166 -12.22 3.67 6.42
N LEU A 167 -12.99 4.75 6.24
CA LEU A 167 -12.82 6.00 6.97
C LEU A 167 -13.03 5.86 8.48
N ALA A 168 -13.90 4.96 8.92
CA ALA A 168 -14.11 4.69 10.34
C ALA A 168 -12.85 4.15 11.02
N GLU A 169 -11.95 3.50 10.28
CA GLU A 169 -10.71 2.93 10.80
C GLU A 169 -9.52 3.90 10.79
N ARG A 170 -9.64 5.09 10.20
CA ARG A 170 -8.51 6.02 10.00
C ARG A 170 -7.71 6.34 11.26
N ASN A 171 -8.37 6.42 12.42
CA ASN A 171 -7.73 6.75 13.68
C ASN A 171 -6.86 5.61 14.26
N SER A 172 -6.91 4.42 13.64
CA SER A 172 -6.05 3.28 14.03
C SER A 172 -4.67 3.33 13.37
N TYR A 173 -4.44 4.24 12.43
CA TYR A 173 -3.17 4.37 11.70
C TYR A 173 -2.20 5.28 12.45
N ASP A 174 -0.89 5.10 12.20
CA ASP A 174 0.15 5.92 12.82
C ASP A 174 0.07 7.38 12.37
N TYR A 175 -0.36 7.61 11.10
CA TYR A 175 -0.56 8.93 10.53
C TYR A 175 -1.78 8.97 9.60
N VAL A 176 -2.37 10.16 9.45
CA VAL A 176 -3.49 10.40 8.52
C VAL A 176 -3.17 11.61 7.65
N ILE A 177 -3.16 11.39 6.32
CA ILE A 177 -3.11 12.48 5.33
C ILE A 177 -4.55 12.88 5.01
N HIS A 178 -4.95 14.10 5.31
CA HIS A 178 -6.21 14.69 4.85
C HIS A 178 -5.97 15.24 3.43
N SER A 179 -6.46 14.50 2.42
CA SER A 179 -6.17 14.75 1.02
C SER A 179 -6.78 16.07 0.56
N ALA A 180 -5.94 17.01 0.19
CA ALA A 180 -6.31 18.32 -0.34
C ALA A 180 -5.81 18.46 -1.78
N SER A 181 -4.54 18.73 -1.99
CA SER A 181 -3.90 18.80 -3.31
C SER A 181 -2.77 17.76 -3.41
N LYS A 182 -2.43 17.38 -4.66
CA LYS A 182 -1.32 16.42 -4.91
C LYS A 182 -0.02 16.84 -4.24
N GLU A 183 0.25 18.13 -4.18
CA GLU A 183 1.47 18.69 -3.59
C GLU A 183 1.43 18.67 -2.07
N GLN A 184 0.31 19.06 -1.47
CA GLN A 184 0.13 19.03 -0.01
C GLN A 184 0.14 17.61 0.52
N ASP A 185 -0.55 16.68 -0.17
CA ASP A 185 -0.57 15.26 0.19
C ASP A 185 0.84 14.66 0.16
N PHE A 186 1.64 15.02 -0.86
CA PHE A 186 3.01 14.52 -0.97
C PHE A 186 3.94 15.11 0.09
N ARG A 187 3.82 16.39 0.40
CA ARG A 187 4.57 17.00 1.52
C ARG A 187 4.23 16.33 2.85
N ALA A 188 2.95 16.11 3.12
CA ALA A 188 2.52 15.40 4.33
C ALA A 188 3.11 13.98 4.39
N LEU A 189 3.16 13.26 3.26
CA LEU A 189 3.80 11.94 3.18
C LEU A 189 5.29 12.01 3.55
N LEU A 190 6.02 12.99 3.02
CA LEU A 190 7.44 13.20 3.32
C LEU A 190 7.67 13.54 4.79
N ASP A 191 6.86 14.43 5.36
CA ASP A 191 6.94 14.81 6.77
C ASP A 191 6.71 13.61 7.70
N TYR A 192 5.72 12.76 7.39
CA TYR A 192 5.45 11.55 8.18
C TYR A 192 6.54 10.50 8.02
N TRP A 193 7.10 10.33 6.83
CA TRP A 193 8.28 9.48 6.62
C TRP A 193 9.47 9.95 7.47
N GLU A 194 9.80 11.24 7.46
CA GLU A 194 10.90 11.76 8.28
C GLU A 194 10.65 11.57 9.77
N GLN A 195 9.42 11.81 10.24
CA GLN A 195 9.05 11.56 11.64
C GLN A 195 9.22 10.08 12.01
N ALA A 196 8.78 9.15 11.12
CA ALA A 196 8.95 7.71 11.32
C ALA A 196 10.43 7.33 11.43
N ARG A 197 11.28 7.82 10.51
CA ARG A 197 12.73 7.58 10.55
C ARG A 197 13.41 8.06 11.85
N ARG A 198 12.96 9.18 12.38
CA ARG A 198 13.50 9.72 13.64
C ARG A 198 13.14 8.84 14.84
N LYS A 199 11.93 8.27 14.86
CA LYS A 199 11.46 7.38 15.92
C LYS A 199 12.12 5.98 15.89
N MET A 200 12.62 5.54 14.76
CA MET A 200 13.32 4.27 14.57
C MET A 200 14.83 4.37 14.85
N ALA A 201 15.25 5.36 15.57
CA ALA A 201 16.65 5.68 15.89
C ALA A 201 17.19 4.84 17.05
#